data_3656020b3ff07912e43b13993d4a3e81
#
_entry.id   3656020b3ff07912e43b13993d4a3e81
#
_cell.length_a   1.000
_cell.length_b   1.000
_cell.length_c   1.000
_cell.angle_alpha   90.00
_cell.angle_beta   90.00
_cell.angle_gamma   90.00
#
_symmetry.space_group_name_H-M   'P 1'
#
loop_
_entity.id
_entity.type
_entity.pdbx_description
1 polymer ?
#
loop_
_entity_poly.entity_id
_entity_poly.type
_entity_poly.pdbx_seq_one_letter_code
_entity_poly.pdbx_strand_id
1 'polypeptide(L)'
;FLRPTCYGRPNFEMWTSAQATQLIIETQPDGSRRCTGVKVWDGHEMVTAHAAREVVLSAGAVNSPQLLQLSGIGPAALLRQHGIDVVHDLPGVGANLQDHLQIRSVYKVQGVPTLNTMANSLVGKAKIGLEYVLKRSGPMSMAPSQLGAFTRSSDEHVYPNIQYHVQPLSLDAFGEPLHSFPAFTASVCNLN
;
A
#
# COMPACT_ATOMS: atom_id res chain seq x y z
N PHE A 1 -8.52 -1.72 12.93
CA PHE A 1 -8.68 -0.37 13.53
C PHE A 1 -10.12 0.14 13.41
N LEU A 2 -10.72 0.28 12.22
CA LEU A 2 -12.01 0.96 12.04
C LEU A 2 -13.18 0.28 12.78
N ARG A 3 -13.32 -1.05 12.68
CA ARG A 3 -14.45 -1.76 13.28
C ARG A 3 -14.60 -1.52 14.78
N PRO A 4 -13.57 -1.74 15.61
CA PRO A 4 -13.73 -1.56 17.05
C PRO A 4 -13.79 -0.10 17.49
N THR A 5 -13.31 0.84 16.70
CA THR A 5 -13.14 2.24 17.14
C THR A 5 -14.08 3.24 16.46
N CYS A 6 -14.56 2.93 15.27
CA CYS A 6 -15.29 3.91 14.44
C CYS A 6 -16.72 3.51 14.13
N TYR A 7 -17.02 2.22 13.91
CA TYR A 7 -18.34 1.77 13.44
C TYR A 7 -19.52 2.11 14.37
N GLY A 8 -19.28 2.32 15.65
CA GLY A 8 -20.31 2.74 16.60
C GLY A 8 -20.48 4.26 16.72
N ARG A 9 -19.75 5.07 15.98
CA ARG A 9 -19.81 6.52 16.07
C ARG A 9 -20.90 7.08 15.15
N PRO A 10 -21.78 7.95 15.65
CA PRO A 10 -22.86 8.56 14.82
C PRO A 10 -22.31 9.53 13.76
N ASN A 11 -21.07 9.98 13.89
CA ASN A 11 -20.40 10.89 12.97
C ASN A 11 -19.41 10.16 12.03
N PHE A 12 -19.52 8.85 11.88
CA PHE A 12 -18.68 8.05 11.00
C PHE A 12 -19.55 7.27 10.02
N GLU A 13 -19.27 7.46 8.74
CA GLU A 13 -19.85 6.69 7.65
C GLU A 13 -18.75 6.11 6.77
N MET A 14 -18.94 4.89 6.29
CA MET A 14 -17.99 4.22 5.40
C MET A 14 -18.72 3.68 4.17
N TRP A 15 -18.32 4.17 3.01
CA TRP A 15 -18.77 3.66 1.72
C TRP A 15 -17.79 2.61 1.23
N THR A 16 -18.27 1.40 1.05
CA THR A 16 -17.54 0.28 0.45
C THR A 16 -18.00 0.05 -0.97
N SER A 17 -17.16 -0.57 -1.80
CA SER A 17 -17.43 -0.77 -3.25
C SER A 17 -17.70 0.55 -3.98
N ALA A 18 -17.12 1.63 -3.47
CA ALA A 18 -17.26 2.98 -3.96
C ALA A 18 -15.90 3.49 -4.46
N GLN A 19 -15.88 4.10 -5.63
CA GLN A 19 -14.66 4.61 -6.26
C GLN A 19 -14.72 6.14 -6.39
N ALA A 20 -13.80 6.83 -5.73
CA ALA A 20 -13.59 8.25 -5.96
C ALA A 20 -13.06 8.45 -7.39
N THR A 21 -13.72 9.30 -8.17
CA THR A 21 -13.41 9.52 -9.59
C THR A 21 -12.87 10.91 -9.87
N GLN A 22 -13.26 11.90 -9.08
CA GLN A 22 -12.83 13.28 -9.26
C GLN A 22 -13.01 14.08 -7.96
N LEU A 23 -12.07 14.97 -7.66
CA LEU A 23 -12.22 16.01 -6.64
C LEU A 23 -13.00 17.18 -7.21
N ILE A 24 -13.82 17.83 -6.37
CA ILE A 24 -14.54 19.04 -6.73
C ILE A 24 -13.73 20.22 -6.22
N ILE A 25 -13.15 20.97 -7.14
CA ILE A 25 -12.31 22.14 -6.84
C ILE A 25 -13.04 23.40 -7.28
N GLU A 26 -13.31 24.28 -6.35
CA GLU A 26 -13.96 25.56 -6.61
C GLU A 26 -12.98 26.71 -6.43
N THR A 27 -13.06 27.70 -7.32
CA THR A 27 -12.33 28.96 -7.18
C THR A 27 -13.15 29.89 -6.29
N GLN A 28 -12.53 30.36 -5.23
CA GLN A 28 -13.16 31.29 -4.27
C GLN A 28 -13.11 32.73 -4.81
N PRO A 29 -13.91 33.66 -4.26
CA PRO A 29 -13.91 35.06 -4.70
C PRO A 29 -12.56 35.77 -4.59
N ASP A 30 -11.69 35.31 -3.69
CA ASP A 30 -10.33 35.82 -3.52
C ASP A 30 -9.32 35.21 -4.47
N GLY A 31 -9.76 34.34 -5.40
CA GLY A 31 -8.91 33.62 -6.35
C GLY A 31 -8.27 32.36 -5.80
N SER A 32 -8.41 32.05 -4.52
CA SER A 32 -7.94 30.80 -3.93
C SER A 32 -8.78 29.61 -4.43
N ARG A 33 -8.23 28.40 -4.30
CA ARG A 33 -8.93 27.17 -4.66
C ARG A 33 -9.23 26.34 -3.43
N ARG A 34 -10.45 25.80 -3.38
CA ARG A 34 -10.91 24.96 -2.29
C ARG A 34 -11.47 23.66 -2.82
N CYS A 35 -11.08 22.54 -2.22
CA CYS A 35 -11.73 21.26 -2.45
C CYS A 35 -13.01 21.21 -1.61
N THR A 36 -14.17 21.16 -2.29
CA THR A 36 -15.50 21.21 -1.67
C THR A 36 -16.21 19.86 -1.68
N GLY A 37 -15.59 18.83 -2.27
CA GLY A 37 -16.19 17.51 -2.30
C GLY A 37 -15.46 16.53 -3.22
N VAL A 38 -16.10 15.39 -3.38
CA VAL A 38 -15.61 14.27 -4.20
C VAL A 38 -16.76 13.68 -4.99
N LYS A 39 -16.55 13.41 -6.28
CA LYS A 39 -17.43 12.56 -7.08
C LYS A 39 -17.06 11.10 -6.88
N VAL A 40 -18.04 10.28 -6.66
CA VAL A 40 -17.88 8.87 -6.31
C VAL A 40 -18.80 8.03 -7.18
N TRP A 41 -18.26 7.00 -7.82
CA TRP A 41 -19.06 5.93 -8.40
C TRP A 41 -19.37 4.89 -7.31
N ASP A 42 -20.63 4.71 -6.98
CA ASP A 42 -21.07 3.83 -5.89
C ASP A 42 -21.35 2.37 -6.36
N GLY A 43 -21.11 2.10 -7.64
CA GLY A 43 -21.42 0.82 -8.29
C GLY A 43 -22.69 0.87 -9.14
N HIS A 44 -23.50 1.92 -9.02
CA HIS A 44 -24.77 2.12 -9.74
C HIS A 44 -24.85 3.49 -10.42
N GLU A 45 -24.48 4.54 -9.72
CA GLU A 45 -24.54 5.91 -10.22
C GLU A 45 -23.40 6.79 -9.68
N MET A 46 -23.26 7.96 -10.27
CA MET A 46 -22.31 8.96 -9.79
C MET A 46 -22.96 9.79 -8.70
N VAL A 47 -22.44 9.69 -7.49
CA VAL A 47 -22.87 10.49 -6.35
C VAL A 47 -21.82 11.53 -5.97
N THR A 48 -22.24 12.59 -5.30
CA THR A 48 -21.37 13.65 -4.81
C THR A 48 -21.36 13.65 -3.29
N ALA A 49 -20.18 13.51 -2.70
CA ALA A 49 -19.96 13.74 -1.28
C ALA A 49 -19.40 15.15 -1.08
N HIS A 50 -20.14 16.00 -0.39
CA HIS A 50 -19.71 17.37 -0.08
C HIS A 50 -18.91 17.43 1.22
N ALA A 51 -17.85 18.22 1.23
CA ALA A 51 -17.00 18.43 2.39
C ALA A 51 -17.24 19.82 3.00
N ALA A 52 -17.73 19.85 4.24
CA ALA A 52 -17.94 21.10 4.97
C ALA A 52 -16.61 21.77 5.39
N ARG A 53 -15.58 20.97 5.67
CA ARG A 53 -14.27 21.46 6.13
C ARG A 53 -13.15 21.18 5.14
N GLU A 54 -12.85 19.90 4.91
CA GLU A 54 -11.71 19.47 4.08
C GLU A 54 -11.95 18.08 3.49
N VAL A 55 -11.17 17.73 2.47
CA VAL A 55 -11.06 16.38 1.90
C VAL A 55 -9.64 15.89 2.17
N VAL A 56 -9.52 14.74 2.85
CA VAL A 56 -8.24 14.07 3.08
C VAL A 56 -8.02 13.00 2.01
N LEU A 57 -7.04 13.21 1.14
CA LEU A 57 -6.69 12.28 0.08
C LEU A 57 -5.64 11.30 0.56
N SER A 58 -6.02 10.03 0.72
CA SER A 58 -5.17 8.93 1.21
C SER A 58 -5.31 7.67 0.36
N ALA A 59 -5.32 7.82 -0.97
CA ALA A 59 -5.55 6.73 -1.91
C ALA A 59 -4.28 5.95 -2.30
N GLY A 60 -3.16 6.21 -1.63
CA GLY A 60 -1.86 5.59 -1.87
C GLY A 60 -1.01 6.33 -2.89
N ALA A 61 0.24 5.86 -3.06
CA ALA A 61 1.27 6.54 -3.84
C ALA A 61 0.94 6.65 -5.34
N VAL A 62 0.12 5.77 -5.87
CA VAL A 62 -0.31 5.77 -7.27
C VAL A 62 -1.66 6.48 -7.44
N ASN A 63 -2.66 6.11 -6.64
CA ASN A 63 -4.02 6.61 -6.85
C ASN A 63 -4.24 8.05 -6.36
N SER A 64 -3.50 8.51 -5.35
CA SER A 64 -3.60 9.90 -4.90
C SER A 64 -3.17 10.90 -5.98
N PRO A 65 -1.98 10.77 -6.60
CA PRO A 65 -1.62 11.64 -7.72
C PRO A 65 -2.51 11.41 -8.95
N GLN A 66 -2.96 10.19 -9.22
CA GLN A 66 -3.91 9.95 -10.30
C GLN A 66 -5.21 10.73 -10.11
N LEU A 67 -5.80 10.68 -8.90
CA LEU A 67 -7.04 11.39 -8.61
C LEU A 67 -6.86 12.92 -8.68
N LEU A 68 -5.71 13.45 -8.25
CA LEU A 68 -5.36 14.85 -8.45
C LEU A 68 -5.31 15.22 -9.94
N GLN A 69 -4.61 14.42 -10.75
CA GLN A 69 -4.50 14.67 -12.19
C GLN A 69 -5.86 14.59 -12.89
N LEU A 70 -6.68 13.58 -12.60
CA LEU A 70 -8.04 13.47 -13.11
C LEU A 70 -8.94 14.66 -12.70
N SER A 71 -8.56 15.35 -11.63
CA SER A 71 -9.25 16.55 -11.14
C SER A 71 -8.64 17.87 -11.63
N GLY A 72 -7.71 17.80 -12.60
CA GLY A 72 -7.08 18.99 -13.21
C GLY A 72 -5.90 19.57 -12.41
N ILE A 73 -5.37 18.82 -11.42
CA ILE A 73 -4.22 19.24 -10.62
C ILE A 73 -3.01 18.35 -10.96
N GLY A 74 -2.02 18.92 -11.65
CA GLY A 74 -0.84 18.19 -12.07
C GLY A 74 -0.06 18.91 -13.16
N PRO A 75 0.90 18.23 -13.84
CA PRO A 75 1.67 18.82 -14.91
C PRO A 75 0.77 19.26 -16.07
N ALA A 76 0.68 20.57 -16.33
CA ALA A 76 -0.26 21.12 -17.29
C ALA A 76 -0.15 20.53 -18.72
N ALA A 77 1.08 20.23 -19.17
CA ALA A 77 1.30 19.61 -20.47
C ALA A 77 0.68 18.21 -20.55
N LEU A 78 0.87 17.39 -19.52
CA LEU A 78 0.30 16.04 -19.41
C LEU A 78 -1.23 16.09 -19.35
N LEU A 79 -1.80 16.97 -18.55
CA LEU A 79 -3.25 17.12 -18.41
C LEU A 79 -3.89 17.47 -19.77
N ARG A 80 -3.34 18.45 -20.49
CA ARG A 80 -3.82 18.84 -21.83
C ARG A 80 -3.69 17.72 -22.85
N GLN A 81 -2.62 16.93 -22.80
CA GLN A 81 -2.43 15.76 -23.67
C GLN A 81 -3.58 14.75 -23.52
N HIS A 82 -4.14 14.63 -22.33
CA HIS A 82 -5.26 13.73 -22.03
C HIS A 82 -6.63 14.42 -22.08
N GLY A 83 -6.71 15.67 -22.57
CA GLY A 83 -7.97 16.41 -22.65
C GLY A 83 -8.56 16.81 -21.30
N ILE A 84 -7.71 16.91 -20.26
CA ILE A 84 -8.11 17.31 -18.91
C ILE A 84 -7.87 18.81 -18.75
N ASP A 85 -8.90 19.54 -18.33
CA ASP A 85 -8.79 20.96 -18.03
C ASP A 85 -7.84 21.22 -16.87
N VAL A 86 -6.92 22.18 -17.04
CA VAL A 86 -5.93 22.51 -16.03
C VAL A 86 -6.55 23.45 -14.98
N VAL A 87 -6.84 22.89 -13.82
CA VAL A 87 -7.27 23.65 -12.65
C VAL A 87 -6.06 24.26 -11.96
N HIS A 88 -4.98 23.50 -11.80
CA HIS A 88 -3.75 23.96 -11.19
C HIS A 88 -2.54 23.25 -11.78
N ASP A 89 -1.60 24.02 -12.34
CA ASP A 89 -0.32 23.46 -12.81
C ASP A 89 0.57 23.15 -11.62
N LEU A 90 0.77 21.86 -11.36
CA LEU A 90 1.58 21.37 -10.25
C LEU A 90 2.48 20.22 -10.76
N PRO A 91 3.68 20.55 -11.29
CA PRO A 91 4.55 19.58 -11.97
C PRO A 91 5.00 18.39 -11.09
N GLY A 92 5.01 18.55 -9.76
CA GLY A 92 5.40 17.48 -8.83
C GLY A 92 4.36 16.37 -8.65
N VAL A 93 3.12 16.56 -9.09
CA VAL A 93 2.08 15.54 -8.93
C VAL A 93 2.33 14.35 -9.85
N GLY A 94 2.54 13.18 -9.25
CA GLY A 94 2.86 11.93 -9.95
C GLY A 94 4.34 11.79 -10.35
N ALA A 95 5.17 12.78 -10.01
CA ALA A 95 6.62 12.69 -10.19
C ALA A 95 7.30 12.08 -8.96
N ASN A 96 8.54 11.63 -9.17
CA ASN A 96 9.45 11.23 -8.10
C ASN A 96 8.94 10.06 -7.24
N LEU A 97 8.19 9.13 -7.83
CA LEU A 97 7.77 7.91 -7.16
C LEU A 97 9.01 7.11 -6.73
N GLN A 98 9.07 6.76 -5.44
CA GLN A 98 10.10 5.91 -4.86
C GLN A 98 9.52 4.54 -4.54
N ASP A 99 10.29 3.50 -4.84
CA ASP A 99 9.98 2.12 -4.45
C ASP A 99 11.21 1.46 -3.83
N HIS A 100 10.99 0.40 -3.07
CA HIS A 100 12.05 -0.34 -2.39
C HIS A 100 12.91 -1.13 -3.39
N LEU A 101 14.12 -0.66 -3.68
CA LEU A 101 15.12 -1.48 -4.34
C LEU A 101 15.68 -2.49 -3.33
N GLN A 102 15.41 -3.77 -3.54
CA GLN A 102 15.78 -4.82 -2.61
C GLN A 102 16.71 -5.85 -3.22
N ILE A 103 17.72 -6.25 -2.45
CA ILE A 103 18.49 -7.48 -2.69
C ILE A 103 17.96 -8.55 -1.75
N ARG A 104 17.57 -9.70 -2.29
CA ARG A 104 16.99 -10.81 -1.54
C ARG A 104 18.03 -11.94 -1.39
N SER A 105 18.54 -12.10 -0.19
CA SER A 105 19.47 -13.18 0.14
C SER A 105 18.74 -14.36 0.74
N VAL A 106 18.93 -15.53 0.19
CA VAL A 106 18.34 -16.78 0.67
C VAL A 106 19.37 -17.56 1.48
N TYR A 107 19.02 -17.92 2.70
CA TYR A 107 19.86 -18.65 3.62
C TYR A 107 19.28 -20.04 3.89
N LYS A 108 19.99 -21.10 3.52
CA LYS A 108 19.63 -22.47 3.88
C LYS A 108 19.86 -22.67 5.38
N VAL A 109 18.92 -23.35 6.03
CA VAL A 109 19.00 -23.65 7.46
C VAL A 109 18.85 -25.15 7.70
N GLN A 110 19.28 -25.62 8.88
CA GLN A 110 19.14 -26.99 9.31
C GLN A 110 18.56 -27.06 10.71
N GLY A 111 17.82 -28.11 11.02
CA GLY A 111 17.32 -28.37 12.36
C GLY A 111 16.15 -27.47 12.81
N VAL A 112 15.63 -26.61 11.93
CA VAL A 112 14.50 -25.72 12.23
C VAL A 112 13.40 -25.82 11.17
N PRO A 113 12.12 -25.77 11.56
CA PRO A 113 11.03 -25.73 10.60
C PRO A 113 10.98 -24.37 9.90
N THR A 114 10.73 -24.39 8.60
CA THR A 114 10.47 -23.18 7.79
C THR A 114 9.14 -23.34 7.06
N LEU A 115 8.59 -22.27 6.53
CA LEU A 115 7.37 -22.39 5.71
C LEU A 115 7.59 -23.24 4.47
N ASN A 116 8.81 -23.28 3.93
CA ASN A 116 9.17 -24.17 2.83
C ASN A 116 8.90 -25.64 3.19
N THR A 117 9.37 -26.08 4.36
CA THR A 117 9.17 -27.47 4.81
C THR A 117 7.75 -27.75 5.25
N MET A 118 7.11 -26.79 5.93
CA MET A 118 5.73 -26.94 6.42
C MET A 118 4.71 -27.00 5.27
N ALA A 119 4.89 -26.16 4.24
CA ALA A 119 3.98 -26.07 3.10
C ALA A 119 4.31 -27.02 1.94
N ASN A 120 5.34 -27.85 2.06
CA ASN A 120 5.82 -28.70 0.96
C ASN A 120 5.02 -30.00 0.78
N SER A 121 4.08 -30.30 1.68
CA SER A 121 3.22 -31.47 1.61
C SER A 121 1.74 -31.11 1.66
N LEU A 122 0.88 -31.94 1.07
CA LEU A 122 -0.57 -31.74 1.16
C LEU A 122 -1.07 -31.75 2.61
N VAL A 123 -0.50 -32.62 3.44
CA VAL A 123 -0.82 -32.69 4.87
C VAL A 123 -0.40 -31.40 5.59
N GLY A 124 0.78 -30.86 5.27
CA GLY A 124 1.24 -29.58 5.82
C GLY A 124 0.33 -28.42 5.42
N LYS A 125 -0.04 -28.33 4.15
CA LYS A 125 -0.98 -27.32 3.65
C LYS A 125 -2.35 -27.45 4.34
N ALA A 126 -2.87 -28.66 4.48
CA ALA A 126 -4.14 -28.92 5.17
C ALA A 126 -4.09 -28.51 6.64
N LYS A 127 -2.99 -28.81 7.36
CA LYS A 127 -2.80 -28.36 8.76
C LYS A 127 -2.79 -26.84 8.87
N ILE A 128 -2.04 -26.15 8.02
CA ILE A 128 -1.97 -24.68 7.98
C ILE A 128 -3.37 -24.10 7.72
N GLY A 129 -4.10 -24.62 6.74
CA GLY A 129 -5.45 -24.17 6.42
C GLY A 129 -6.43 -24.41 7.58
N LEU A 130 -6.40 -25.59 8.20
CA LEU A 130 -7.27 -25.95 9.32
C LEU A 130 -6.99 -25.07 10.55
N GLU A 131 -5.73 -24.83 10.86
CA GLU A 131 -5.34 -23.92 11.95
C GLU A 131 -5.91 -22.52 11.73
N TYR A 132 -5.81 -22.01 10.51
CA TYR A 132 -6.35 -20.69 10.19
C TYR A 132 -7.89 -20.65 10.30
N VAL A 133 -8.58 -21.66 9.78
CA VAL A 133 -10.05 -21.71 9.83
C VAL A 133 -10.56 -21.80 11.28
N LEU A 134 -9.94 -22.64 12.11
CA LEU A 134 -10.40 -22.88 13.46
C LEU A 134 -9.94 -21.81 14.47
N LYS A 135 -8.69 -21.34 14.34
CA LYS A 135 -8.05 -20.49 15.36
C LYS A 135 -7.71 -19.08 14.87
N ARG A 136 -7.82 -18.80 13.58
CA ARG A 136 -7.35 -17.54 12.94
C ARG A 136 -5.89 -17.25 13.28
N SER A 137 -5.07 -18.28 13.39
CA SER A 137 -3.64 -18.24 13.71
C SER A 137 -2.79 -19.02 12.70
N GLY A 138 -1.48 -19.08 12.94
CA GLY A 138 -0.53 -19.80 12.11
C GLY A 138 -0.09 -19.05 10.85
N PRO A 139 0.57 -19.74 9.91
CA PRO A 139 1.19 -19.11 8.75
C PRO A 139 0.28 -18.25 7.88
N MET A 140 -1.01 -18.56 7.78
CA MET A 140 -1.97 -17.77 6.99
C MET A 140 -2.40 -16.47 7.68
N SER A 141 -2.09 -16.28 8.96
CA SER A 141 -2.36 -15.04 9.72
C SER A 141 -1.13 -14.15 9.87
N MET A 142 0.03 -14.60 9.37
CA MET A 142 1.28 -13.87 9.49
C MET A 142 1.45 -12.83 8.39
N ALA A 143 2.11 -11.73 8.72
CA ALA A 143 2.66 -10.84 7.70
C ALA A 143 3.76 -11.56 6.88
N PRO A 144 3.97 -11.19 5.62
CA PRO A 144 5.02 -11.81 4.80
C PRO A 144 6.41 -11.73 5.45
N SER A 145 6.73 -10.61 6.10
CA SER A 145 7.98 -10.44 6.87
C SER A 145 7.69 -10.48 8.36
N GLN A 146 8.41 -11.35 9.06
CA GLN A 146 8.22 -11.59 10.50
C GLN A 146 9.14 -10.73 11.36
N LEU A 147 10.33 -10.44 10.85
CA LEU A 147 11.32 -9.60 11.50
C LEU A 147 11.74 -8.49 10.55
N GLY A 148 12.04 -7.34 11.13
CA GLY A 148 12.62 -6.20 10.44
C GLY A 148 13.70 -5.56 11.29
N ALA A 149 14.64 -4.93 10.64
CA ALA A 149 15.66 -4.14 11.29
C ALA A 149 15.96 -2.89 10.46
N PHE A 150 16.27 -1.82 11.14
CA PHE A 150 16.77 -0.58 10.53
C PHE A 150 18.16 -0.32 11.08
N THR A 151 19.11 -0.07 10.18
CA THR A 151 20.49 0.20 10.56
C THR A 151 21.10 1.27 9.66
N ARG A 152 22.26 1.77 10.07
CA ARG A 152 23.07 2.69 9.26
C ARG A 152 24.12 1.90 8.50
N SER A 153 24.37 2.27 7.25
CA SER A 153 25.44 1.67 6.44
C SER A 153 26.83 2.11 6.91
N SER A 154 26.93 3.29 7.53
CA SER A 154 28.14 3.82 8.15
C SER A 154 27.78 4.79 9.28
N ASP A 155 28.77 5.18 10.08
CA ASP A 155 28.59 6.17 11.14
C ASP A 155 28.36 7.61 10.64
N GLU A 156 28.57 7.85 9.36
CA GLU A 156 28.31 9.13 8.72
C GLU A 156 26.83 9.44 8.58
N HIS A 157 25.96 8.40 8.59
CA HIS A 157 24.51 8.57 8.51
C HIS A 157 23.92 8.91 9.88
N VAL A 158 23.20 10.02 9.98
CA VAL A 158 22.50 10.42 11.21
C VAL A 158 21.33 9.47 11.49
N TYR A 159 20.61 9.04 10.45
CA TYR A 159 19.47 8.14 10.53
C TYR A 159 19.76 6.81 9.84
N PRO A 160 19.06 5.73 10.23
CA PRO A 160 19.11 4.48 9.51
C PRO A 160 18.74 4.66 8.03
N ASN A 161 19.58 4.15 7.15
CA ASN A 161 19.40 4.20 5.70
C ASN A 161 19.35 2.82 5.05
N ILE A 162 19.36 1.76 5.87
CA ILE A 162 19.19 0.37 5.44
C ILE A 162 18.05 -0.26 6.24
N GLN A 163 17.18 -0.95 5.54
CA GLN A 163 16.08 -1.74 6.10
C GLN A 163 16.25 -3.21 5.75
N TYR A 164 16.06 -4.07 6.72
CA TYR A 164 15.99 -5.53 6.54
C TYR A 164 14.56 -6.02 6.70
N HIS A 165 14.18 -6.96 5.82
CA HIS A 165 12.96 -7.74 5.95
C HIS A 165 13.33 -9.23 6.00
N VAL A 166 12.94 -9.92 7.04
CA VAL A 166 13.21 -11.34 7.20
C VAL A 166 11.90 -12.14 7.11
N GLN A 167 11.91 -13.10 6.19
CA GLN A 167 10.76 -13.96 5.89
C GLN A 167 11.14 -15.42 6.18
N PRO A 168 10.32 -16.19 6.92
CA PRO A 168 10.60 -17.60 7.25
C PRO A 168 10.32 -18.54 6.07
N LEU A 169 10.53 -18.07 4.87
CA LEU A 169 10.34 -18.78 3.60
C LEU A 169 11.36 -18.31 2.56
N SER A 170 11.51 -19.07 1.49
CA SER A 170 12.31 -18.68 0.34
C SER A 170 11.69 -19.14 -0.98
N LEU A 171 11.86 -18.33 -2.00
CA LEU A 171 11.42 -18.54 -3.38
C LEU A 171 12.28 -17.67 -4.31
N ASP A 172 12.35 -17.99 -5.59
CA ASP A 172 13.13 -17.22 -6.56
C ASP A 172 12.48 -15.87 -6.89
N ALA A 173 11.19 -15.86 -7.17
CA ALA A 173 10.45 -14.64 -7.45
C ALA A 173 9.03 -14.72 -6.88
N PHE A 174 8.38 -13.57 -6.66
CA PHE A 174 6.99 -13.54 -6.20
C PHE A 174 6.06 -14.24 -7.20
N GLY A 175 5.25 -15.18 -6.69
CA GLY A 175 4.38 -16.02 -7.50
C GLY A 175 4.97 -17.38 -7.85
N GLU A 176 6.29 -17.56 -7.68
CA GLU A 176 6.96 -18.85 -7.88
C GLU A 176 6.77 -19.79 -6.68
N PRO A 177 6.91 -21.10 -6.89
CA PRO A 177 6.86 -22.08 -5.81
C PRO A 177 7.94 -21.84 -4.75
N LEU A 178 7.64 -22.22 -3.52
CA LEU A 178 8.66 -22.23 -2.47
C LEU A 178 9.77 -23.24 -2.81
N HIS A 179 11.02 -22.91 -2.45
CA HIS A 179 12.12 -23.84 -2.57
C HIS A 179 11.85 -25.15 -1.81
N SER A 180 12.35 -26.26 -2.33
CA SER A 180 12.17 -27.60 -1.72
C SER A 180 13.01 -27.84 -0.47
N PHE A 181 13.92 -26.94 -0.14
CA PHE A 181 14.83 -27.02 1.02
C PHE A 181 14.42 -26.03 2.12
N PRO A 182 14.75 -26.31 3.38
CA PRO A 182 14.50 -25.38 4.48
C PRO A 182 15.38 -24.15 4.34
N ALA A 183 14.75 -22.96 4.31
CA ALA A 183 15.46 -21.69 4.18
C ALA A 183 14.59 -20.53 4.69
N PHE A 184 15.25 -19.40 4.91
CA PHE A 184 14.61 -18.11 5.10
C PHE A 184 15.19 -17.08 4.12
N THR A 185 14.48 -16.02 3.88
CA THR A 185 14.95 -14.88 3.08
C THR A 185 15.21 -13.69 3.97
N ALA A 186 16.36 -13.07 3.84
CA ALA A 186 16.64 -11.74 4.37
C ALA A 186 16.79 -10.77 3.20
N SER A 187 15.86 -9.86 3.05
CA SER A 187 15.94 -8.81 2.04
C SER A 187 16.55 -7.55 2.64
N VAL A 188 17.43 -6.93 1.88
CA VAL A 188 18.07 -5.65 2.23
C VAL A 188 17.56 -4.59 1.28
N CYS A 189 17.06 -3.50 1.83
CA CYS A 189 16.56 -2.35 1.10
C CYS A 189 17.37 -1.11 1.50
N ASN A 190 17.85 -0.39 0.50
CA ASN A 190 18.37 0.96 0.70
C ASN A 190 17.22 1.95 0.77
N LEU A 191 17.19 2.81 1.79
CA LEU A 191 16.13 3.78 2.02
C LEU A 191 16.43 5.15 1.42
N ASN A 192 17.69 5.42 1.06
CA ASN A 192 18.15 6.67 0.41
C ASN A 192 19.42 6.42 -0.39
#